data_ae43e30a89ff9c525dc33141e41cdbaf
#
_entry.id   ae43e30a89ff9c525dc33141e41cdbaf
#
_cell.length_a   1.000
_cell.length_b   1.000
_cell.length_c   1.000
_cell.angle_alpha   90.00
_cell.angle_beta   90.00
_cell.angle_gamma   90.00
#
_symmetry.space_group_name_H-M   'P 1'
#
loop_
_entity.id
_entity.type
_entity.pdbx_description
1 polymer ?
#
loop_
_entity_poly.entity_id
_entity_poly.type
_entity_poly.pdbx_seq_one_letter_code
_entity_poly.pdbx_strand_id
1 'polypeptide(L)'
;MTDYYLDSSVAVRIILGHSPESAAWFDRTTSNESDRVISSRLLRTEITRVLRREGLPTSDRDQIIDYVHIVPMDHAVLTEAEAIISHIRTLDAIHLASALRCGLDELIVVTHDKTMQQVAEQLGFPVHDPVR
;
A
#
# COMPACT_ATOMS: atom_id res chain seq x y z
N MET A 1 0.34 0.61 -19.36
CA MET A 1 -0.36 0.78 -18.07
C MET A 1 0.45 0.11 -16.96
N THR A 2 0.68 0.81 -15.88
CA THR A 2 1.40 0.28 -14.73
C THR A 2 0.49 0.26 -13.50
N ASP A 3 0.50 -0.86 -12.79
CA ASP A 3 -0.27 -1.05 -11.56
C ASP A 3 0.68 -1.06 -10.36
N TYR A 4 0.38 -0.25 -9.38
CA TYR A 4 1.16 -0.12 -8.14
C TYR A 4 0.30 -0.52 -6.96
N TYR A 5 0.85 -1.33 -6.07
CA TYR A 5 0.22 -1.62 -4.79
C TYR A 5 0.87 -0.77 -3.70
N LEU A 6 0.09 0.09 -3.07
CA LEU A 6 0.57 1.05 -2.09
C LEU A 6 0.54 0.45 -0.67
N ASP A 7 1.71 0.31 -0.07
CA ASP A 7 1.84 -0.07 1.33
C ASP A 7 1.61 1.13 2.24
N SER A 8 1.09 0.87 3.44
CA SER A 8 0.79 1.91 4.42
C SER A 8 2.01 2.72 4.84
N SER A 9 3.21 2.13 4.83
CA SER A 9 4.43 2.86 5.18
C SER A 9 4.64 4.10 4.31
N VAL A 10 4.34 4.01 3.02
CA VAL A 10 4.44 5.13 2.07
C VAL A 10 3.29 6.11 2.29
N ALA A 11 2.06 5.61 2.36
CA ALA A 11 0.87 6.44 2.54
C ALA A 11 0.94 7.29 3.80
N VAL A 12 1.38 6.71 4.92
CA VAL A 12 1.51 7.41 6.20
C VAL A 12 2.51 8.56 6.10
N ARG A 13 3.66 8.35 5.47
CA ARG A 13 4.64 9.42 5.29
C ARG A 13 4.12 10.56 4.41
N ILE A 14 3.32 10.24 3.40
CA ILE A 14 2.67 11.25 2.56
C ILE A 14 1.71 12.08 3.40
N ILE A 15 0.80 11.43 4.11
CA ILE A 15 -0.27 12.11 4.85
C ILE A 15 0.28 12.97 5.99
N LEU A 16 1.38 12.56 6.62
CA LEU A 16 2.03 13.31 7.69
C LEU A 16 3.04 14.35 7.18
N GLY A 17 3.25 14.43 5.86
CA GLY A 17 4.17 15.41 5.28
C GLY A 17 5.64 15.10 5.51
N HIS A 18 5.99 13.84 5.75
CA HIS A 18 7.36 13.43 6.09
C HIS A 18 8.22 13.05 4.88
N SER A 19 7.64 12.97 3.68
CA SER A 19 8.37 12.56 2.47
C SER A 19 7.88 13.30 1.24
N PRO A 20 8.53 14.42 0.88
CA PRO A 20 8.20 15.11 -0.38
C PRO A 20 8.36 14.23 -1.60
N GLU A 21 9.34 13.32 -1.60
CA GLU A 21 9.59 12.39 -2.71
C GLU A 21 8.42 11.44 -2.91
N SER A 22 7.88 10.89 -1.82
CA SER A 22 6.72 9.99 -1.88
C SER A 22 5.46 10.73 -2.32
N ALA A 23 5.24 11.94 -1.82
CA ALA A 23 4.12 12.77 -2.23
C ALA A 23 4.21 13.11 -3.74
N ALA A 24 5.39 13.47 -4.22
CA ALA A 24 5.61 13.75 -5.64
C ALA A 24 5.38 12.52 -6.51
N TRP A 25 5.85 11.34 -6.08
CA TRP A 25 5.59 10.09 -6.76
C TRP A 25 4.07 9.83 -6.85
N PHE A 26 3.36 9.99 -5.75
CA PHE A 26 1.92 9.73 -5.68
C PHE A 26 1.15 10.67 -6.61
N ASP A 27 1.49 11.96 -6.59
CA ASP A 27 0.84 12.97 -7.44
C ASP A 27 1.06 12.67 -8.93
N ARG A 28 2.30 12.33 -9.32
CA ARG A 28 2.59 11.98 -10.72
C ARG A 28 1.84 10.73 -11.15
N THR A 29 1.83 9.71 -10.29
CA THR A 29 1.23 8.42 -10.63
C THR A 29 -0.28 8.52 -10.73
N THR A 30 -0.93 9.20 -9.78
CA THR A 30 -2.39 9.35 -9.77
C THR A 30 -2.89 10.34 -10.83
N SER A 31 -2.03 11.22 -11.34
CA SER A 31 -2.37 12.14 -12.43
C SER A 31 -2.20 11.51 -13.81
N ASN A 32 -1.54 10.36 -13.90
CA ASN A 32 -1.31 9.65 -15.15
C ASN A 32 -2.39 8.58 -15.37
N GLU A 33 -3.24 8.78 -16.39
CA GLU A 33 -4.34 7.87 -16.68
C GLU A 33 -3.88 6.45 -17.03
N SER A 34 -2.61 6.29 -17.43
CA SER A 34 -2.04 4.97 -17.74
C SER A 34 -1.62 4.18 -16.52
N ASP A 35 -1.62 4.79 -15.34
CA ASP A 35 -1.17 4.14 -14.10
C ASP A 35 -2.32 4.04 -13.10
N ARG A 36 -2.29 2.98 -12.29
CA ARG A 36 -3.25 2.80 -11.19
C ARG A 36 -2.50 2.57 -9.89
N VAL A 37 -3.05 3.13 -8.81
CA VAL A 37 -2.61 2.84 -7.45
C VAL A 37 -3.71 2.02 -6.79
N ILE A 38 -3.33 0.88 -6.24
CA ILE A 38 -4.21 -0.10 -5.63
C ILE A 38 -3.75 -0.33 -4.20
N SER A 39 -4.66 -0.56 -3.29
CA SER A 39 -4.31 -0.98 -1.92
C SER A 39 -5.47 -1.73 -1.28
N SER A 40 -5.24 -2.22 -0.07
CA SER A 40 -6.24 -2.91 0.72
C SER A 40 -7.19 -1.94 1.40
N ARG A 41 -8.42 -2.39 1.66
CA ARG A 41 -9.35 -1.69 2.57
C ARG A 41 -8.67 -1.41 3.93
N LEU A 42 -7.71 -2.24 4.33
CA LEU A 42 -6.91 -2.06 5.54
C LEU A 42 -6.20 -0.70 5.55
N LEU A 43 -5.73 -0.22 4.41
CA LEU A 43 -5.03 1.06 4.30
C LEU A 43 -5.83 2.21 4.91
N ARG A 44 -7.12 2.29 4.60
CA ARG A 44 -7.98 3.34 5.15
C ARG A 44 -8.03 3.30 6.67
N THR A 45 -8.14 2.11 7.25
CA THR A 45 -8.15 1.93 8.70
C THR A 45 -6.82 2.35 9.31
N GLU A 46 -5.71 1.96 8.70
CA GLU A 46 -4.38 2.31 9.19
C GLU A 46 -4.15 3.83 9.16
N ILE A 47 -4.46 4.48 8.04
CA ILE A 47 -4.35 5.95 7.91
C ILE A 47 -5.24 6.64 8.96
N THR A 48 -6.48 6.20 9.11
CA THR A 48 -7.41 6.78 10.08
C THR A 48 -6.85 6.69 11.49
N ARG A 49 -6.28 5.54 11.87
CA ARG A 49 -5.70 5.36 13.20
C ARG A 49 -4.49 6.26 13.43
N VAL A 50 -3.67 6.45 12.42
CA VAL A 50 -2.53 7.37 12.50
C VAL A 50 -2.99 8.81 12.67
N LEU A 51 -3.98 9.25 11.90
CA LEU A 51 -4.53 10.61 12.01
C LEU A 51 -5.11 10.88 13.41
N ARG A 52 -5.83 9.91 13.97
CA ARG A 52 -6.37 10.03 15.33
C ARG A 52 -5.26 10.12 16.37
N ARG A 53 -4.23 9.32 16.24
CA ARG A 53 -3.08 9.35 17.16
C ARG A 53 -2.38 10.71 17.13
N GLU A 54 -2.27 11.33 15.97
CA GLU A 54 -1.60 12.62 15.78
C GLU A 54 -2.54 13.82 16.02
N GLY A 55 -3.80 13.58 16.35
CA GLY A 55 -4.77 14.66 16.56
C GLY A 55 -5.13 15.43 15.31
N LEU A 56 -4.99 14.82 14.15
CA LEU A 56 -5.30 15.42 12.85
C LEU A 56 -6.70 15.04 12.37
N PRO A 57 -7.33 15.86 11.50
CA PRO A 57 -8.65 15.52 10.97
C PRO A 57 -8.64 14.19 10.22
N THR A 58 -9.57 13.30 10.53
CA THR A 58 -9.65 12.00 9.84
C THR A 58 -10.03 12.14 8.37
N SER A 59 -10.66 13.24 7.98
CA SER A 59 -10.97 13.54 6.58
C SER A 59 -9.72 13.73 5.72
N ASP A 60 -8.55 13.98 6.32
CA ASP A 60 -7.30 14.11 5.57
C ASP A 60 -6.95 12.82 4.81
N ARG A 61 -7.46 11.66 5.25
CA ARG A 61 -7.27 10.40 4.54
C ARG A 61 -7.77 10.42 3.10
N ASP A 62 -8.73 11.29 2.79
CA ASP A 62 -9.30 11.39 1.44
C ASP A 62 -8.26 11.86 0.43
N GLN A 63 -7.21 12.55 0.87
CA GLN A 63 -6.07 12.94 0.02
C GLN A 63 -5.35 11.72 -0.59
N ILE A 64 -5.48 10.57 0.03
CA ILE A 64 -4.92 9.30 -0.45
C ILE A 64 -6.04 8.40 -0.99
N ILE A 65 -7.05 8.14 -0.18
CA ILE A 65 -8.06 7.11 -0.45
C ILE A 65 -8.88 7.43 -1.70
N ASP A 66 -9.16 8.70 -1.98
CA ASP A 66 -9.93 9.09 -3.17
C ASP A 66 -9.22 8.75 -4.50
N TYR A 67 -7.91 8.52 -4.46
CA TYR A 67 -7.09 8.24 -5.64
C TYR A 67 -6.60 6.79 -5.72
N VAL A 68 -7.11 5.92 -4.85
CA VAL A 68 -6.64 4.53 -4.73
C VAL A 68 -7.79 3.57 -4.99
N HIS A 69 -7.53 2.55 -5.80
CA HIS A 69 -8.46 1.45 -6.00
C HIS A 69 -8.35 0.49 -4.81
N ILE A 70 -9.45 0.32 -4.08
CA ILE A 70 -9.46 -0.45 -2.83
C ILE A 70 -9.87 -1.89 -3.07
N VAL A 71 -9.02 -2.81 -2.62
CA VAL A 71 -9.30 -4.25 -2.59
C VAL A 71 -9.99 -4.58 -1.27
N PRO A 72 -11.15 -5.24 -1.29
CA PRO A 72 -11.83 -5.65 -0.07
C PRO A 72 -10.95 -6.58 0.78
N MET A 73 -10.98 -6.39 2.10
CA MET A 73 -10.32 -7.29 3.04
C MET A 73 -11.31 -8.36 3.47
N ASP A 74 -11.50 -9.35 2.61
CA ASP A 74 -12.48 -10.42 2.79
C ASP A 74 -11.84 -11.69 3.38
N HIS A 75 -12.65 -12.74 3.55
CA HIS A 75 -12.17 -14.00 4.09
C HIS A 75 -11.05 -14.61 3.24
N ALA A 76 -11.14 -14.52 1.92
CA ALA A 76 -10.14 -15.08 1.01
C ALA A 76 -8.78 -14.38 1.18
N VAL A 77 -8.77 -13.05 1.35
CA VAL A 77 -7.55 -12.30 1.63
C VAL A 77 -6.92 -12.75 2.94
N LEU A 78 -7.71 -12.90 4.00
CA LEU A 78 -7.19 -13.31 5.29
C LEU A 78 -6.62 -14.73 5.26
N THR A 79 -7.28 -15.64 4.55
CA THR A 79 -6.77 -17.01 4.35
C THR A 79 -5.45 -17.01 3.57
N GLU A 80 -5.35 -16.18 2.53
CA GLU A 80 -4.10 -16.03 1.76
C GLU A 80 -2.97 -15.48 2.64
N ALA A 81 -3.29 -14.51 3.51
CA ALA A 81 -2.31 -13.94 4.45
C ALA A 81 -1.75 -15.01 5.40
N GLU A 82 -2.61 -15.92 5.88
CA GLU A 82 -2.21 -17.03 6.75
C GLU A 82 -1.31 -18.02 6.02
N ALA A 83 -1.41 -18.11 4.71
CA ALA A 83 -0.62 -19.04 3.90
C ALA A 83 0.81 -18.53 3.59
N ILE A 84 1.10 -17.25 3.85
CA ILE A 84 2.43 -16.70 3.62
C ILE A 84 3.39 -17.28 4.68
N ILE A 85 4.40 -18.02 4.22
CA ILE A 85 5.33 -18.73 5.11
C ILE A 85 6.39 -17.80 5.69
N SER A 86 6.82 -16.80 4.92
CA SER A 86 7.83 -15.83 5.36
C SER A 86 7.40 -15.11 6.62
N HIS A 87 8.36 -14.90 7.53
CA HIS A 87 8.06 -14.24 8.81
C HIS A 87 7.92 -12.73 8.64
N ILE A 88 6.69 -12.25 8.70
CA ILE A 88 6.34 -10.83 8.65
C ILE A 88 5.18 -10.54 9.60
N ARG A 89 4.95 -9.26 9.90
CA ARG A 89 3.84 -8.86 10.75
C ARG A 89 2.51 -9.15 10.06
N THR A 90 1.48 -9.40 10.86
CA THR A 90 0.14 -9.75 10.37
C THR A 90 -0.41 -8.73 9.37
N LEU A 91 -0.30 -7.43 9.68
CA LEU A 91 -0.82 -6.39 8.78
C LEU A 91 -0.08 -6.36 7.44
N ASP A 92 1.23 -6.62 7.45
CA ASP A 92 2.03 -6.71 6.23
C ASP A 92 1.64 -7.94 5.40
N ALA A 93 1.37 -9.07 6.07
CA ALA A 93 0.87 -10.27 5.40
C ALA A 93 -0.48 -10.00 4.71
N ILE A 94 -1.36 -9.25 5.35
CA ILE A 94 -2.66 -8.88 4.77
C ILE A 94 -2.46 -8.00 3.52
N HIS A 95 -1.53 -7.05 3.56
CA HIS A 95 -1.22 -6.24 2.39
C HIS A 95 -0.70 -7.10 1.23
N LEU A 96 0.25 -7.99 1.49
CA LEU A 96 0.79 -8.86 0.44
C LEU A 96 -0.26 -9.83 -0.09
N ALA A 97 -1.12 -10.35 0.78
CA ALA A 97 -2.23 -11.20 0.36
C ALA A 97 -3.22 -10.43 -0.53
N SER A 98 -3.49 -9.17 -0.20
CA SER A 98 -4.34 -8.30 -1.02
C SER A 98 -3.72 -8.09 -2.40
N ALA A 99 -2.41 -7.88 -2.47
CA ALA A 99 -1.68 -7.76 -3.73
C ALA A 99 -1.78 -9.06 -4.56
N LEU A 100 -1.56 -10.21 -3.94
CA LEU A 100 -1.68 -11.51 -4.59
C LEU A 100 -3.09 -11.74 -5.16
N ARG A 101 -4.11 -11.36 -4.40
CA ARG A 101 -5.52 -11.55 -4.79
C ARG A 101 -5.96 -10.59 -5.90
N CYS A 102 -5.21 -9.55 -6.20
CA CYS A 102 -5.50 -8.68 -7.36
C CYS A 102 -5.43 -9.44 -8.68
N GLY A 103 -4.60 -10.49 -8.77
CA GLY A 103 -4.44 -11.29 -9.98
C GLY A 103 -3.84 -10.52 -11.14
N LEU A 104 -3.06 -9.47 -10.88
CA LEU A 104 -2.42 -8.64 -11.90
C LEU A 104 -0.99 -9.10 -12.14
N ASP A 105 -0.59 -9.18 -13.41
CA ASP A 105 0.67 -9.80 -13.82
C ASP A 105 1.91 -9.00 -13.40
N GLU A 106 1.86 -7.68 -13.44
CA GLU A 106 3.04 -6.83 -13.22
C GLU A 106 2.79 -5.78 -12.14
N LEU A 107 2.22 -6.22 -11.03
CA LEU A 107 1.93 -5.33 -9.91
C LEU A 107 3.22 -4.99 -9.16
N ILE A 108 3.54 -3.70 -9.06
CA ILE A 108 4.72 -3.22 -8.35
C ILE A 108 4.31 -2.87 -6.92
N VAL A 109 4.95 -3.49 -5.93
CA VAL A 109 4.70 -3.19 -4.51
C VAL A 109 5.54 -1.97 -4.12
N VAL A 110 4.87 -0.93 -3.65
CA VAL A 110 5.49 0.34 -3.26
C VAL A 110 5.54 0.42 -1.74
N THR A 111 6.75 0.38 -1.18
CA THR A 111 6.96 0.34 0.27
C THR A 111 8.32 0.92 0.65
N HIS A 112 8.42 1.49 1.85
CA HIS A 112 9.68 1.91 2.46
C HIS A 112 10.28 0.82 3.35
N ASP A 113 9.52 -0.21 3.69
CA ASP A 113 9.91 -1.25 4.63
C ASP A 113 10.74 -2.33 3.94
N LYS A 114 11.99 -2.52 4.39
CA LYS A 114 12.91 -3.49 3.79
C LYS A 114 12.43 -4.93 3.93
N THR A 115 11.83 -5.28 5.05
CA THR A 115 11.29 -6.64 5.26
C THR A 115 10.14 -6.89 4.28
N MET A 116 9.26 -5.91 4.13
CA MET A 116 8.17 -5.98 3.16
C MET A 116 8.69 -6.14 1.74
N GLN A 117 9.74 -5.38 1.36
CA GLN A 117 10.37 -5.50 0.05
C GLN A 117 10.89 -6.91 -0.20
N GLN A 118 11.61 -7.48 0.77
CA GLN A 118 12.18 -8.82 0.66
C GLN A 118 11.10 -9.88 0.46
N VAL A 119 10.05 -9.84 1.26
CA VAL A 119 8.96 -10.82 1.17
C VAL A 119 8.16 -10.64 -0.12
N ALA A 120 7.91 -9.39 -0.53
CA ALA A 120 7.24 -9.12 -1.81
C ALA A 120 8.04 -9.71 -2.98
N GLU A 121 9.36 -9.54 -2.98
CA GLU A 121 10.23 -10.10 -4.01
C GLU A 121 10.20 -11.65 -4.01
N GLN A 122 10.20 -12.26 -2.82
CA GLN A 122 10.06 -13.72 -2.69
C GLN A 122 8.74 -14.23 -3.27
N LEU A 123 7.69 -13.42 -3.19
CA LEU A 123 6.38 -13.74 -3.76
C LEU A 123 6.27 -13.42 -5.26
N GLY A 124 7.32 -12.88 -5.85
CA GLY A 124 7.37 -12.60 -7.28
C GLY A 124 7.00 -11.17 -7.68
N PHE A 125 6.86 -10.26 -6.72
CA PHE A 125 6.55 -8.86 -7.04
C PHE A 125 7.81 -8.03 -7.26
N PRO A 126 7.85 -7.19 -8.29
CA PRO A 126 8.81 -6.09 -8.32
C PRO A 126 8.45 -5.09 -7.21
N VAL A 127 9.46 -4.42 -6.67
CA VAL A 127 9.28 -3.47 -5.57
C VAL A 127 9.82 -2.10 -5.97
N HIS A 128 9.26 -1.05 -5.38
CA HIS A 128 9.69 0.32 -5.56
C HIS A 128 9.62 1.08 -4.25
N ASP A 129 10.69 1.81 -3.93
CA ASP A 129 10.73 2.74 -2.82
C ASP A 129 10.84 4.15 -3.39
N PRO A 130 9.82 5.05 -3.20
CA PRO A 130 9.81 6.38 -3.80
C PRO A 130 10.96 7.30 -3.38
N VAL A 131 11.66 6.98 -2.27
CA VAL A 131 12.79 7.77 -1.78
C VAL A 131 14.14 7.26 -2.27
N ARG A 132 14.16 6.27 -3.15
CA ARG A 132 15.39 5.65 -3.67
C ARG A 132 15.43 5.51 -5.16
#